data_dd31198ac7ad057c564efd6628fc4191
#
_entry.id   dd31198ac7ad057c564efd6628fc4191
#
_cell.length_a   1.000
_cell.length_b   1.000
_cell.length_c   1.000
_cell.angle_alpha   90.00
_cell.angle_beta   90.00
_cell.angle_gamma   90.00
#
_symmetry.space_group_name_H-M   'P 1'
#
loop_
_entity.id
_entity.type
_entity.pdbx_description
1 polymer ?
#
loop_
_entity_poly.entity_id
_entity_poly.type
_entity_poly.pdbx_seq_one_letter_code
_entity_poly.pdbx_strand_id
1 'polypeptide(L)'
;MGLPMLLATPVMAKEVVKIAFVGPLTGGVSNMGLGGRNSADLAVRLRNENPKSKYSYELVAQDDECKPNVGVQVATKVAADKSVVAGVTHYCSAVAMATGPVYNRFGMPAVVWGAVLPDVTYGNEFKEIHRVNGTMINQNDVAAKFMTGLGYKKWVIIHDTTDYGKGHNKYFSEFLQKSGGSILGTFGVTADQQDFTTELTKIRELKPDVIFFGGLTPLAVRIRTQMDKLGIKAQLEGTSGIKSDAYIQGAGKELAEGTLSFIEGAPWEKLPGGLFFTGKYSQQKYGESAEAYGPFAFAAANLIMDAVEKVGPDRKKVRDVLNKTKDVDTIIGKVTFDDHRQNIVPLITKYVVENGAWVVWEESSYGKGKRKLTGL
;
A
#
# COMPACT_ATOMS: atom_id res chain seq x y z
N MET A 1 40.40 2.05 55.21
CA MET A 1 39.20 2.42 54.45
C MET A 1 39.30 1.80 53.06
N GLY A 2 38.64 0.66 52.86
CA GLY A 2 38.62 -0.03 51.52
C GLY A 2 37.49 0.54 50.70
N LEU A 3 37.77 1.10 49.51
CA LEU A 3 36.75 1.47 48.52
C LEU A 3 36.10 0.18 47.98
N PRO A 4 34.78 0.09 47.92
CA PRO A 4 34.12 -1.03 47.25
C PRO A 4 34.37 -0.91 45.74
N MET A 5 35.01 -1.92 45.19
CA MET A 5 35.19 -2.07 43.73
C MET A 5 33.82 -2.48 43.15
N LEU A 6 33.12 -1.52 42.51
CA LEU A 6 31.91 -1.81 41.74
C LEU A 6 32.32 -2.66 40.53
N LEU A 7 32.04 -3.96 40.62
CA LEU A 7 32.11 -4.88 39.49
C LEU A 7 31.02 -4.47 38.49
N ALA A 8 31.41 -3.77 37.42
CA ALA A 8 30.54 -3.55 36.26
C ALA A 8 30.24 -4.91 35.62
N THR A 9 29.00 -5.38 35.77
CA THR A 9 28.52 -6.57 35.04
C THR A 9 28.65 -6.27 33.54
N PRO A 10 29.30 -7.15 32.75
CA PRO A 10 29.37 -6.96 31.31
C PRO A 10 27.94 -6.96 30.74
N VAL A 11 27.52 -5.86 30.12
CA VAL A 11 26.29 -5.81 29.34
C VAL A 11 26.56 -6.71 28.13
N MET A 12 25.99 -7.91 28.14
CA MET A 12 26.04 -8.82 26.98
C MET A 12 25.36 -8.11 25.80
N ALA A 13 26.06 -7.99 24.66
CA ALA A 13 25.48 -7.44 23.45
C ALA A 13 24.26 -8.29 23.03
N LYS A 14 23.14 -7.65 22.71
CA LYS A 14 21.93 -8.34 22.25
C LYS A 14 22.21 -9.08 20.95
N GLU A 15 21.64 -10.26 20.78
CA GLU A 15 21.66 -10.98 19.51
C GLU A 15 21.01 -10.13 18.41
N VAL A 16 21.66 -10.05 17.23
CA VAL A 16 21.15 -9.28 16.08
C VAL A 16 20.22 -10.16 15.24
N VAL A 17 19.00 -9.72 15.04
CA VAL A 17 17.98 -10.36 14.20
C VAL A 17 17.74 -9.53 12.96
N LYS A 18 17.89 -10.12 11.78
CA LYS A 18 17.65 -9.44 10.51
C LYS A 18 16.20 -9.61 10.05
N ILE A 19 15.60 -8.51 9.64
CA ILE A 19 14.29 -8.45 8.99
C ILE A 19 14.48 -7.85 7.60
N ALA A 20 13.96 -8.50 6.55
CA ALA A 20 14.01 -7.93 5.22
C ALA A 20 12.92 -6.87 5.05
N PHE A 21 13.22 -5.82 4.29
CA PHE A 21 12.22 -4.99 3.63
C PHE A 21 12.37 -5.17 2.11
N VAL A 22 11.27 -5.44 1.41
CA VAL A 22 11.27 -5.56 -0.05
C VAL A 22 10.14 -4.71 -0.62
N GLY A 23 10.51 -3.82 -1.53
CA GLY A 23 9.58 -2.91 -2.20
C GLY A 23 10.27 -2.09 -3.28
N PRO A 24 9.55 -1.25 -4.03
CA PRO A 24 10.11 -0.46 -5.12
C PRO A 24 10.90 0.75 -4.57
N LEU A 25 12.21 0.62 -4.43
CA LEU A 25 13.07 1.69 -3.92
C LEU A 25 13.56 2.62 -5.04
N THR A 26 13.45 2.18 -6.29
CA THR A 26 13.73 2.98 -7.48
C THR A 26 12.56 2.92 -8.48
N GLY A 27 12.62 3.74 -9.53
CA GLY A 27 11.58 3.80 -10.56
C GLY A 27 10.39 4.71 -10.21
N GLY A 28 9.34 4.62 -11.01
CA GLY A 28 8.23 5.58 -11.00
C GLY A 28 7.31 5.57 -9.79
N VAL A 29 7.42 4.55 -8.92
CA VAL A 29 6.65 4.43 -7.67
C VAL A 29 7.58 4.34 -6.44
N SER A 30 8.82 4.79 -6.59
CA SER A 30 9.85 4.73 -5.54
C SER A 30 9.46 5.52 -4.28
N ASN A 31 8.73 6.61 -4.41
CA ASN A 31 8.21 7.36 -3.27
C ASN A 31 7.39 6.46 -2.32
N MET A 32 6.53 5.59 -2.85
CA MET A 32 5.75 4.63 -2.06
C MET A 32 6.66 3.60 -1.38
N GLY A 33 7.64 3.06 -2.12
CA GLY A 33 8.61 2.10 -1.59
C GLY A 33 9.52 2.70 -0.52
N LEU A 34 10.02 3.91 -0.74
CA LEU A 34 10.85 4.64 0.22
C LEU A 34 10.06 5.02 1.48
N GLY A 35 8.81 5.47 1.33
CA GLY A 35 7.91 5.72 2.46
C GLY A 35 7.68 4.46 3.30
N GLY A 36 7.44 3.32 2.66
CA GLY A 36 7.33 2.01 3.32
C GLY A 36 8.61 1.59 4.03
N ARG A 37 9.78 1.69 3.33
CA ARG A 37 11.09 1.37 3.90
C ARG A 37 11.41 2.23 5.11
N ASN A 38 11.20 3.55 5.02
CA ASN A 38 11.44 4.48 6.11
C ASN A 38 10.55 4.19 7.31
N SER A 39 9.29 3.79 7.06
CA SER A 39 8.35 3.42 8.11
C SER A 39 8.74 2.12 8.81
N ALA A 40 9.21 1.10 8.08
CA ALA A 40 9.75 -0.12 8.66
C ALA A 40 11.06 0.14 9.43
N ASP A 41 11.94 1.02 8.92
CA ASP A 41 13.16 1.46 9.60
C ASP A 41 12.83 2.17 10.93
N LEU A 42 11.82 3.05 10.92
CA LEU A 42 11.34 3.69 12.15
C LEU A 42 10.90 2.66 13.20
N ALA A 43 10.15 1.64 12.79
CA ALA A 43 9.74 0.57 13.72
C ALA A 43 10.94 -0.14 14.33
N VAL A 44 11.94 -0.47 13.51
CA VAL A 44 13.19 -1.11 13.96
C VAL A 44 13.98 -0.21 14.91
N ARG A 45 14.15 1.06 14.59
CA ARG A 45 14.83 2.04 15.46
C ARG A 45 14.16 2.16 16.82
N LEU A 46 12.85 2.37 16.84
CA LEU A 46 12.09 2.46 18.09
C LEU A 46 12.17 1.17 18.92
N ARG A 47 12.20 0.01 18.26
CA ARG A 47 12.39 -1.29 18.96
C ARG A 47 13.79 -1.39 19.57
N ASN A 48 14.82 -0.96 18.86
CA ASN A 48 16.20 -0.99 19.35
C ASN A 48 16.45 0.01 20.49
N GLU A 49 15.75 1.14 20.50
CA GLU A 49 15.77 2.12 21.61
C GLU A 49 15.07 1.59 22.87
N ASN A 50 14.22 0.57 22.75
CA ASN A 50 13.51 0.01 23.89
C ASN A 50 14.44 -0.90 24.72
N PRO A 51 14.76 -0.53 25.99
CA PRO A 51 15.66 -1.35 26.83
C PRO A 51 15.11 -2.72 27.16
N LYS A 52 13.78 -2.92 27.04
CA LYS A 52 13.11 -4.21 27.28
C LYS A 52 13.17 -5.17 26.09
N SER A 53 13.60 -4.72 24.90
CA SER A 53 13.77 -5.59 23.75
C SER A 53 14.85 -6.64 24.04
N LYS A 54 14.57 -7.91 23.78
CA LYS A 54 15.51 -9.02 23.98
C LYS A 54 16.59 -9.06 22.90
N TYR A 55 16.26 -8.54 21.72
CA TYR A 55 17.09 -8.58 20.52
C TYR A 55 17.43 -7.17 20.04
N SER A 56 18.47 -7.07 19.20
CA SER A 56 18.74 -5.92 18.36
C SER A 56 18.32 -6.27 16.93
N TYR A 57 17.64 -5.36 16.24
CA TYR A 57 17.12 -5.63 14.92
C TYR A 57 17.85 -4.85 13.84
N GLU A 58 18.05 -5.47 12.67
CA GLU A 58 18.62 -4.88 11.48
C GLU A 58 17.63 -5.00 10.32
N LEU A 59 17.36 -3.89 9.61
CA LEU A 59 16.50 -3.88 8.43
C LEU A 59 17.35 -4.05 7.16
N VAL A 60 17.18 -5.15 6.44
CA VAL A 60 17.85 -5.44 5.16
C VAL A 60 16.94 -5.05 4.01
N ALA A 61 17.13 -3.84 3.47
CA ALA A 61 16.30 -3.33 2.38
C ALA A 61 16.77 -3.86 1.01
N GLN A 62 15.79 -4.25 0.16
CA GLN A 62 16.00 -4.70 -1.21
C GLN A 62 14.98 -4.03 -2.13
N ASP A 63 15.43 -3.64 -3.32
CA ASP A 63 14.63 -3.01 -4.35
C ASP A 63 14.04 -4.07 -5.30
N ASP A 64 12.72 -4.12 -5.43
CA ASP A 64 12.02 -4.98 -6.40
C ASP A 64 11.63 -4.23 -7.68
N GLU A 65 11.90 -2.93 -7.76
CA GLU A 65 11.59 -2.04 -8.89
C GLU A 65 10.10 -2.12 -9.35
N CYS A 66 9.20 -2.68 -8.55
CA CYS A 66 7.84 -3.04 -8.96
C CYS A 66 7.80 -4.01 -10.17
N LYS A 67 8.85 -4.81 -10.37
CA LYS A 67 8.99 -5.77 -11.48
C LYS A 67 9.03 -7.20 -10.95
N PRO A 68 8.11 -8.10 -11.40
CA PRO A 68 8.05 -9.48 -10.91
C PRO A 68 9.34 -10.26 -11.01
N ASN A 69 10.08 -10.14 -12.13
CA ASN A 69 11.34 -10.82 -12.34
C ASN A 69 12.45 -10.34 -11.38
N VAL A 70 12.53 -9.04 -11.10
CA VAL A 70 13.46 -8.47 -10.09
C VAL A 70 13.00 -8.91 -8.70
N GLY A 71 11.71 -8.82 -8.42
CA GLY A 71 11.12 -9.27 -7.14
C GLY A 71 11.47 -10.72 -6.81
N VAL A 72 11.37 -11.65 -7.77
CA VAL A 72 11.75 -13.06 -7.57
C VAL A 72 13.24 -13.22 -7.25
N GLN A 73 14.11 -12.45 -7.90
CA GLN A 73 15.56 -12.49 -7.62
C GLN A 73 15.87 -12.00 -6.20
N VAL A 74 15.32 -10.85 -5.79
CA VAL A 74 15.57 -10.30 -4.45
C VAL A 74 14.89 -11.13 -3.36
N ALA A 75 13.67 -11.65 -3.61
CA ALA A 75 13.00 -12.57 -2.69
C ALA A 75 13.82 -13.85 -2.47
N THR A 76 14.39 -14.40 -3.54
CA THR A 76 15.28 -15.57 -3.45
C THR A 76 16.53 -15.26 -2.63
N LYS A 77 17.14 -14.11 -2.85
CA LYS A 77 18.33 -13.65 -2.11
C LYS A 77 18.06 -13.56 -0.60
N VAL A 78 16.97 -12.82 -0.20
CA VAL A 78 16.68 -12.63 1.22
C VAL A 78 16.16 -13.91 1.88
N ALA A 79 15.41 -14.75 1.16
CA ALA A 79 14.90 -15.99 1.71
C ALA A 79 15.98 -17.09 1.84
N ALA A 80 16.99 -17.07 1.00
CA ALA A 80 18.15 -17.98 1.10
C ALA A 80 19.06 -17.64 2.30
N ASP A 81 19.12 -16.38 2.72
CA ASP A 81 19.89 -15.94 3.89
C ASP A 81 19.17 -16.38 5.18
N LYS A 82 19.71 -17.38 5.87
CA LYS A 82 19.14 -17.93 7.09
C LYS A 82 19.18 -16.96 8.28
N SER A 83 19.98 -15.90 8.22
CA SER A 83 20.01 -14.85 9.24
C SER A 83 18.81 -13.89 9.13
N VAL A 84 18.10 -13.86 7.99
CA VAL A 84 16.86 -13.10 7.78
C VAL A 84 15.69 -13.95 8.28
N VAL A 85 15.00 -13.50 9.31
CA VAL A 85 13.93 -14.27 9.97
C VAL A 85 12.60 -14.12 9.27
N ALA A 86 12.25 -12.92 8.82
CA ALA A 86 10.99 -12.61 8.14
C ALA A 86 11.15 -11.37 7.26
N GLY A 87 10.14 -11.07 6.44
CA GLY A 87 10.15 -9.90 5.57
C GLY A 87 8.88 -9.06 5.66
N VAL A 88 9.06 -7.73 5.63
CA VAL A 88 8.04 -6.74 5.29
C VAL A 88 8.06 -6.60 3.78
N THR A 89 7.05 -7.14 3.08
CA THR A 89 7.14 -7.37 1.65
C THR A 89 5.93 -6.85 0.91
N HIS A 90 6.06 -6.43 -0.11
CA HIS A 90 5.77 -5.89 -1.43
C HIS A 90 4.63 -4.88 -1.42
N TYR A 91 4.88 -3.82 -2.17
CA TYR A 91 3.87 -2.83 -2.54
C TYR A 91 3.09 -3.27 -3.79
N CYS A 92 3.80 -3.79 -4.80
CA CYS A 92 3.20 -4.11 -6.10
C CYS A 92 2.58 -5.50 -6.12
N SER A 93 1.30 -5.62 -6.50
CA SER A 93 0.56 -6.88 -6.48
C SER A 93 1.17 -7.96 -7.39
N ALA A 94 1.62 -7.60 -8.60
CA ALA A 94 2.26 -8.55 -9.52
C ALA A 94 3.57 -9.12 -8.94
N VAL A 95 4.32 -8.31 -8.17
CA VAL A 95 5.53 -8.76 -7.47
C VAL A 95 5.16 -9.69 -6.31
N ALA A 96 4.17 -9.33 -5.50
CA ALA A 96 3.71 -10.16 -4.39
C ALA A 96 3.23 -11.55 -4.87
N MET A 97 2.50 -11.59 -5.99
CA MET A 97 2.07 -12.85 -6.64
C MET A 97 3.26 -13.71 -7.07
N ALA A 98 4.23 -13.11 -7.75
CA ALA A 98 5.39 -13.84 -8.27
C ALA A 98 6.32 -14.38 -7.16
N THR A 99 6.37 -13.71 -6.01
CA THR A 99 7.31 -14.02 -4.92
C THR A 99 6.73 -14.94 -3.85
N GLY A 100 5.42 -15.08 -3.74
CA GLY A 100 4.75 -15.96 -2.79
C GLY A 100 5.33 -17.40 -2.79
N PRO A 101 5.47 -18.06 -3.96
CA PRO A 101 6.09 -19.39 -4.04
C PRO A 101 7.53 -19.44 -3.52
N VAL A 102 8.29 -18.35 -3.65
CA VAL A 102 9.68 -18.27 -3.14
C VAL A 102 9.68 -18.30 -1.63
N TYR A 103 8.90 -17.41 -0.98
CA TYR A 103 8.82 -17.36 0.49
C TYR A 103 8.31 -18.67 1.08
N ASN A 104 7.28 -19.27 0.47
CA ASN A 104 6.78 -20.58 0.87
C ASN A 104 7.86 -21.67 0.78
N ARG A 105 8.59 -21.75 -0.35
CA ARG A 105 9.67 -22.72 -0.56
C ARG A 105 10.76 -22.63 0.50
N PHE A 106 11.14 -21.42 0.92
CA PHE A 106 12.17 -21.19 1.91
C PHE A 106 11.66 -21.17 3.36
N GLY A 107 10.35 -21.29 3.57
CA GLY A 107 9.70 -21.21 4.88
C GLY A 107 9.91 -19.85 5.57
N MET A 108 10.09 -18.77 4.79
CA MET A 108 10.32 -17.43 5.32
C MET A 108 8.98 -16.67 5.45
N PRO A 109 8.55 -16.29 6.66
CA PRO A 109 7.37 -15.47 6.83
C PRO A 109 7.52 -14.14 6.11
N ALA A 110 6.48 -13.75 5.37
CA ALA A 110 6.41 -12.50 4.63
C ALA A 110 5.10 -11.78 4.95
N VAL A 111 5.20 -10.54 5.41
CA VAL A 111 4.05 -9.70 5.75
C VAL A 111 3.92 -8.61 4.70
N VAL A 112 2.89 -8.73 3.86
CA VAL A 112 2.58 -7.81 2.77
C VAL A 112 2.01 -6.52 3.34
N TRP A 113 2.53 -5.37 2.86
CA TRP A 113 2.20 -4.06 3.42
C TRP A 113 1.47 -3.11 2.44
N GLY A 114 1.36 -3.48 1.13
CA GLY A 114 0.77 -2.57 0.15
C GLY A 114 0.07 -3.25 -1.02
N ALA A 115 0.44 -4.50 -1.39
CA ALA A 115 -0.22 -5.23 -2.47
C ALA A 115 -1.68 -5.57 -2.10
N VAL A 116 -2.64 -5.13 -2.93
CA VAL A 116 -4.08 -5.23 -2.65
C VAL A 116 -4.82 -6.30 -3.45
N LEU A 117 -4.17 -6.98 -4.41
CA LEU A 117 -4.82 -8.05 -5.18
C LEU A 117 -5.25 -9.18 -4.23
N PRO A 118 -6.52 -9.63 -4.25
CA PRO A 118 -7.01 -10.67 -3.35
C PRO A 118 -6.20 -11.96 -3.42
N ASP A 119 -5.79 -12.36 -4.61
CA ASP A 119 -5.10 -13.63 -4.87
C ASP A 119 -3.74 -13.74 -4.15
N VAL A 120 -3.17 -12.64 -3.67
CA VAL A 120 -1.94 -12.65 -2.86
C VAL A 120 -2.10 -13.50 -1.60
N THR A 121 -3.30 -13.51 -1.00
CA THR A 121 -3.63 -14.33 0.18
C THR A 121 -4.69 -15.38 -0.12
N TYR A 122 -5.74 -15.02 -0.85
CA TYR A 122 -6.87 -15.91 -1.15
C TYR A 122 -6.61 -16.86 -2.32
N GLY A 123 -5.63 -16.58 -3.18
CA GLY A 123 -5.29 -17.40 -4.35
C GLY A 123 -4.31 -18.56 -4.07
N ASN A 124 -3.94 -18.81 -2.81
CA ASN A 124 -2.97 -19.83 -2.43
C ASN A 124 -3.14 -20.30 -0.99
N GLU A 125 -2.46 -21.41 -0.65
CA GLU A 125 -2.44 -22.01 0.69
C GLU A 125 -1.10 -21.79 1.42
N PHE A 126 -0.29 -20.82 0.99
CA PHE A 126 1.03 -20.53 1.56
C PHE A 126 0.91 -19.95 2.98
N LYS A 127 1.35 -20.72 3.98
CA LYS A 127 1.28 -20.33 5.40
C LYS A 127 2.24 -19.20 5.76
N GLU A 128 3.19 -18.92 4.91
CA GLU A 128 4.22 -17.90 5.06
C GLU A 128 3.74 -16.50 4.69
N ILE A 129 2.67 -16.38 3.87
CA ILE A 129 2.21 -15.09 3.35
C ILE A 129 1.09 -14.54 4.22
N HIS A 130 1.33 -13.37 4.79
CA HIS A 130 0.37 -12.58 5.59
C HIS A 130 0.17 -11.22 4.93
N ARG A 131 -0.98 -10.58 5.11
CA ARG A 131 -1.20 -9.22 4.62
C ARG A 131 -1.89 -8.35 5.68
N VAL A 132 -1.26 -7.21 6.02
CA VAL A 132 -1.79 -6.27 7.02
C VAL A 132 -2.72 -5.22 6.44
N ASN A 133 -2.58 -4.88 5.15
CA ASN A 133 -3.51 -3.98 4.45
C ASN A 133 -4.74 -4.73 3.94
N GLY A 134 -5.76 -3.98 3.46
CA GLY A 134 -6.97 -4.54 2.89
C GLY A 134 -6.78 -5.07 1.46
N THR A 135 -7.91 -5.38 0.82
CA THR A 135 -7.94 -5.84 -0.57
C THR A 135 -8.69 -4.87 -1.47
N MET A 136 -8.41 -4.93 -2.76
CA MET A 136 -9.13 -4.12 -3.76
C MET A 136 -10.62 -4.48 -3.90
N ILE A 137 -11.11 -5.59 -3.32
CA ILE A 137 -12.54 -5.95 -3.37
C ILE A 137 -13.37 -4.87 -2.72
N ASN A 138 -13.14 -4.61 -1.42
CA ASN A 138 -13.89 -3.58 -0.68
C ASN A 138 -13.67 -2.18 -1.25
N GLN A 139 -12.45 -1.89 -1.71
CA GLN A 139 -12.11 -0.62 -2.34
C GLN A 139 -13.01 -0.36 -3.55
N ASN A 140 -13.10 -1.31 -4.49
CA ASN A 140 -13.89 -1.15 -5.71
C ASN A 140 -15.40 -1.17 -5.44
N ASP A 141 -15.88 -1.95 -4.45
CA ASP A 141 -17.29 -1.95 -4.05
C ASP A 141 -17.72 -0.59 -3.51
N VAL A 142 -16.93 -0.04 -2.58
CA VAL A 142 -17.22 1.29 -2.01
C VAL A 142 -17.11 2.38 -3.07
N ALA A 143 -16.08 2.33 -3.93
CA ALA A 143 -15.88 3.29 -5.00
C ALA A 143 -17.07 3.31 -5.98
N ALA A 144 -17.48 2.15 -6.49
CA ALA A 144 -18.61 2.04 -7.41
C ALA A 144 -19.93 2.54 -6.81
N LYS A 145 -20.25 2.13 -5.57
CA LYS A 145 -21.46 2.58 -4.85
C LYS A 145 -21.44 4.08 -4.57
N PHE A 146 -20.29 4.59 -4.15
CA PHE A 146 -20.14 6.00 -3.84
C PHE A 146 -20.34 6.87 -5.09
N MET A 147 -19.66 6.56 -6.18
CA MET A 147 -19.72 7.35 -7.39
C MET A 147 -21.10 7.29 -8.07
N THR A 148 -21.73 6.11 -8.11
CA THR A 148 -23.12 6.00 -8.60
C THR A 148 -24.11 6.75 -7.71
N GLY A 149 -23.88 6.76 -6.39
CA GLY A 149 -24.65 7.51 -5.41
C GLY A 149 -24.53 9.04 -5.59
N LEU A 150 -23.41 9.54 -6.10
CA LEU A 150 -23.25 10.95 -6.48
C LEU A 150 -24.04 11.33 -7.74
N GLY A 151 -24.51 10.36 -8.52
CA GLY A 151 -25.34 10.59 -9.70
C GLY A 151 -24.68 10.27 -11.05
N TYR A 152 -23.43 9.88 -11.07
CA TYR A 152 -22.75 9.45 -12.30
C TYR A 152 -23.38 8.18 -12.89
N LYS A 153 -23.41 8.05 -14.21
CA LYS A 153 -24.08 6.95 -14.93
C LYS A 153 -23.21 6.21 -15.93
N LYS A 154 -22.23 6.89 -16.55
CA LYS A 154 -21.46 6.37 -17.69
C LYS A 154 -19.98 6.38 -17.39
N TRP A 155 -19.36 5.22 -17.43
CA TRP A 155 -17.92 5.04 -17.18
C TRP A 155 -17.19 4.55 -18.41
N VAL A 156 -15.95 4.99 -18.52
CA VAL A 156 -14.90 4.29 -19.25
C VAL A 156 -13.87 3.83 -18.25
N ILE A 157 -13.38 2.61 -18.43
CA ILE A 157 -12.32 2.02 -17.61
C ILE A 157 -11.02 2.03 -18.40
N ILE A 158 -9.97 2.62 -17.82
CA ILE A 158 -8.59 2.47 -18.27
C ILE A 158 -7.86 1.69 -17.17
N HIS A 159 -7.13 0.63 -17.52
CA HIS A 159 -6.34 -0.12 -16.54
C HIS A 159 -4.99 -0.51 -17.10
N ASP A 160 -3.96 -0.57 -16.25
CA ASP A 160 -2.72 -1.18 -16.69
C ASP A 160 -2.88 -2.70 -16.86
N THR A 161 -2.02 -3.30 -17.68
CA THR A 161 -2.10 -4.74 -18.00
C THR A 161 -1.38 -5.63 -16.99
N THR A 162 -0.95 -5.09 -15.86
CA THR A 162 -0.43 -5.89 -14.73
C THR A 162 -1.57 -6.60 -13.99
N ASP A 163 -1.23 -7.52 -13.07
CA ASP A 163 -2.23 -8.19 -12.23
C ASP A 163 -3.01 -7.20 -11.37
N TYR A 164 -2.37 -6.09 -10.94
CA TYR A 164 -3.00 -5.00 -10.20
C TYR A 164 -4.11 -4.33 -11.02
N GLY A 165 -3.78 -3.84 -12.21
CA GLY A 165 -4.77 -3.14 -13.05
C GLY A 165 -5.87 -4.05 -13.56
N LYS A 166 -5.54 -5.28 -13.97
CA LYS A 166 -6.54 -6.30 -14.37
C LYS A 166 -7.48 -6.66 -13.21
N GLY A 167 -6.95 -6.77 -11.99
CA GLY A 167 -7.75 -7.01 -10.80
C GLY A 167 -8.74 -5.87 -10.54
N HIS A 168 -8.27 -4.62 -10.59
CA HIS A 168 -9.14 -3.46 -10.46
C HIS A 168 -10.21 -3.40 -11.54
N ASN A 169 -9.86 -3.64 -12.80
CA ASN A 169 -10.86 -3.71 -13.88
C ASN A 169 -11.93 -4.76 -13.58
N LYS A 170 -11.53 -5.97 -13.19
CA LYS A 170 -12.46 -7.06 -12.86
C LYS A 170 -13.44 -6.66 -11.77
N TYR A 171 -12.93 -6.29 -10.60
CA TYR A 171 -13.77 -6.02 -9.43
C TYR A 171 -14.57 -4.73 -9.59
N PHE A 172 -13.97 -3.66 -10.12
CA PHE A 172 -14.70 -2.41 -10.34
C PHE A 172 -15.85 -2.60 -11.34
N SER A 173 -15.62 -3.28 -12.47
CA SER A 173 -16.66 -3.58 -13.45
C SER A 173 -17.83 -4.35 -12.84
N GLU A 174 -17.53 -5.36 -12.00
CA GLU A 174 -18.55 -6.16 -11.34
C GLU A 174 -19.40 -5.32 -10.39
N PHE A 175 -18.76 -4.53 -9.51
CA PHE A 175 -19.48 -3.71 -8.54
C PHE A 175 -20.17 -2.51 -9.16
N LEU A 176 -19.60 -1.92 -10.22
CA LEU A 176 -20.21 -0.82 -10.95
C LEU A 176 -21.52 -1.26 -11.61
N GLN A 177 -21.54 -2.42 -12.26
CA GLN A 177 -22.75 -2.98 -12.86
C GLN A 177 -23.82 -3.27 -11.79
N LYS A 178 -23.43 -3.85 -10.64
CA LYS A 178 -24.34 -4.08 -9.50
C LYS A 178 -24.91 -2.79 -8.93
N SER A 179 -24.16 -1.68 -9.03
CA SER A 179 -24.56 -0.35 -8.55
C SER A 179 -25.35 0.45 -9.60
N GLY A 180 -25.62 -0.12 -10.79
CA GLY A 180 -26.40 0.51 -11.84
C GLY A 180 -25.62 1.45 -12.75
N GLY A 181 -24.29 1.45 -12.70
CA GLY A 181 -23.44 2.19 -13.63
C GLY A 181 -23.25 1.44 -14.96
N SER A 182 -23.07 2.18 -16.05
CA SER A 182 -22.84 1.66 -17.40
C SER A 182 -21.39 1.82 -17.82
N ILE A 183 -20.78 0.74 -18.32
CA ILE A 183 -19.43 0.76 -18.87
C ILE A 183 -19.52 0.94 -20.37
N LEU A 184 -19.04 2.07 -20.88
CA LEU A 184 -19.06 2.42 -22.30
C LEU A 184 -17.87 1.81 -23.07
N GLY A 185 -16.79 1.50 -22.38
CA GLY A 185 -15.59 0.91 -22.96
C GLY A 185 -14.53 0.62 -21.91
N THR A 186 -13.64 -0.32 -22.22
CA THR A 186 -12.50 -0.71 -21.38
C THR A 186 -11.24 -0.72 -22.21
N PHE A 187 -10.17 -0.10 -21.70
CA PHE A 187 -8.89 0.07 -22.39
C PHE A 187 -7.75 -0.44 -21.50
N GLY A 188 -7.05 -1.48 -21.98
CA GLY A 188 -5.82 -1.97 -21.34
C GLY A 188 -4.61 -1.21 -21.90
N VAL A 189 -3.75 -0.70 -21.01
CA VAL A 189 -2.54 0.05 -21.36
C VAL A 189 -1.31 -0.58 -20.69
N THR A 190 -0.13 -0.50 -21.32
CA THR A 190 1.06 -1.04 -20.68
C THR A 190 1.57 -0.12 -19.57
N ALA A 191 2.23 -0.70 -18.55
CA ALA A 191 2.69 0.06 -17.38
C ALA A 191 3.72 1.17 -17.71
N ASP A 192 4.39 1.07 -18.85
CA ASP A 192 5.38 2.01 -19.36
C ASP A 192 4.88 2.92 -20.49
N GLN A 193 3.60 2.79 -20.90
CA GLN A 193 3.01 3.57 -22.00
C GLN A 193 3.14 5.07 -21.75
N GLN A 194 3.56 5.81 -22.77
CA GLN A 194 3.80 7.25 -22.71
C GLN A 194 2.69 8.07 -23.40
N ASP A 195 2.15 7.56 -24.49
CA ASP A 195 1.13 8.23 -25.30
C ASP A 195 -0.20 7.46 -25.26
N PHE A 196 -1.26 8.16 -24.93
CA PHE A 196 -2.63 7.64 -24.80
C PHE A 196 -3.58 8.31 -25.80
N THR A 197 -3.05 9.01 -26.81
CA THR A 197 -3.85 9.77 -27.80
C THR A 197 -4.88 8.88 -28.46
N THR A 198 -4.51 7.64 -28.83
CA THR A 198 -5.42 6.69 -29.49
C THR A 198 -6.60 6.31 -28.61
N GLU A 199 -6.33 5.89 -27.37
CA GLU A 199 -7.36 5.50 -26.40
C GLU A 199 -8.22 6.68 -26.01
N LEU A 200 -7.60 7.81 -25.66
CA LEU A 200 -8.30 9.01 -25.20
C LEU A 200 -9.15 9.65 -26.30
N THR A 201 -8.75 9.57 -27.58
CA THR A 201 -9.58 10.03 -28.69
C THR A 201 -10.88 9.23 -28.79
N LYS A 202 -10.80 7.89 -28.68
CA LYS A 202 -11.99 7.01 -28.64
C LYS A 202 -12.85 7.30 -27.41
N ILE A 203 -12.21 7.50 -26.24
CA ILE A 203 -12.91 7.82 -24.99
C ILE A 203 -13.66 9.14 -25.10
N ARG A 204 -13.09 10.17 -25.72
CA ARG A 204 -13.75 11.44 -25.94
C ARG A 204 -15.04 11.30 -26.76
N GLU A 205 -15.06 10.43 -27.77
CA GLU A 205 -16.25 10.14 -28.60
C GLU A 205 -17.35 9.44 -27.79
N LEU A 206 -16.99 8.59 -26.82
CA LEU A 206 -17.92 7.91 -25.92
C LEU A 206 -18.61 8.84 -24.92
N LYS A 207 -18.04 10.01 -24.65
CA LYS A 207 -18.56 11.03 -23.72
C LYS A 207 -18.91 10.44 -22.34
N PRO A 208 -17.96 9.81 -21.64
CA PRO A 208 -18.21 9.27 -20.31
C PRO A 208 -18.40 10.40 -19.29
N ASP A 209 -19.14 10.11 -18.22
CA ASP A 209 -19.19 10.98 -17.04
C ASP A 209 -17.90 10.84 -16.22
N VAL A 210 -17.40 9.61 -16.10
CA VAL A 210 -16.23 9.25 -15.29
C VAL A 210 -15.26 8.40 -16.11
N ILE A 211 -13.98 8.66 -15.95
CA ILE A 211 -12.90 7.74 -16.30
C ILE A 211 -12.38 7.12 -15.00
N PHE A 212 -12.61 5.81 -14.83
CA PHE A 212 -11.96 5.03 -13.80
C PHE A 212 -10.59 4.59 -14.27
N PHE A 213 -9.55 4.85 -13.47
CA PHE A 213 -8.19 4.41 -13.77
C PHE A 213 -7.68 3.37 -12.76
N GLY A 214 -7.53 2.13 -13.24
CA GLY A 214 -6.96 1.00 -12.50
C GLY A 214 -5.46 0.87 -12.75
N GLY A 215 -4.64 1.69 -12.09
CA GLY A 215 -3.19 1.66 -12.27
C GLY A 215 -2.47 2.55 -11.27
N LEU A 216 -1.18 2.79 -11.52
CA LEU A 216 -0.29 3.49 -10.59
C LEU A 216 -0.04 4.95 -11.02
N THR A 217 0.46 5.74 -10.08
CA THR A 217 0.70 7.19 -10.20
C THR A 217 1.35 7.64 -11.51
N PRO A 218 2.43 7.03 -12.05
CA PRO A 218 3.07 7.54 -13.27
C PRO A 218 2.15 7.57 -14.49
N LEU A 219 1.29 6.54 -14.64
CA LEU A 219 0.31 6.50 -15.73
C LEU A 219 -0.84 7.48 -15.48
N ALA A 220 -1.32 7.57 -14.24
CA ALA A 220 -2.39 8.52 -13.88
C ALA A 220 -2.04 9.96 -14.22
N VAL A 221 -0.80 10.37 -13.94
CA VAL A 221 -0.27 11.69 -14.30
C VAL A 221 -0.35 11.92 -15.82
N ARG A 222 0.14 10.96 -16.61
CA ARG A 222 0.16 11.06 -18.07
C ARG A 222 -1.27 11.08 -18.65
N ILE A 223 -2.13 10.19 -18.17
CA ILE A 223 -3.54 10.13 -18.58
C ILE A 223 -4.21 11.47 -18.26
N ARG A 224 -4.07 11.99 -17.04
CA ARG A 224 -4.71 13.26 -16.65
C ARG A 224 -4.25 14.44 -17.50
N THR A 225 -2.95 14.54 -17.75
CA THR A 225 -2.40 15.62 -18.59
C THR A 225 -2.82 15.51 -20.05
N GLN A 226 -2.95 14.27 -20.58
CA GLN A 226 -3.39 14.08 -21.97
C GLN A 226 -4.91 14.22 -22.11
N MET A 227 -5.70 13.90 -21.09
CA MET A 227 -7.13 14.23 -21.04
C MET A 227 -7.35 15.74 -21.21
N ASP A 228 -6.57 16.56 -20.52
CA ASP A 228 -6.67 18.02 -20.63
C ASP A 228 -6.32 18.53 -22.03
N LYS A 229 -5.19 18.07 -22.57
CA LYS A 229 -4.75 18.41 -23.95
C LYS A 229 -5.80 18.07 -25.01
N LEU A 230 -6.56 16.99 -24.81
CA LEU A 230 -7.61 16.54 -25.74
C LEU A 230 -8.99 17.11 -25.39
N GLY A 231 -9.10 17.98 -24.40
CA GLY A 231 -10.35 18.63 -23.99
C GLY A 231 -11.38 17.67 -23.36
N ILE A 232 -10.96 16.55 -22.79
CA ILE A 232 -11.85 15.57 -22.15
C ILE A 232 -12.29 16.08 -20.77
N LYS A 233 -13.59 16.31 -20.60
CA LYS A 233 -14.20 16.86 -19.38
C LYS A 233 -14.89 15.76 -18.53
N ALA A 234 -14.29 14.59 -18.40
CA ALA A 234 -14.77 13.52 -17.52
C ALA A 234 -14.15 13.64 -16.12
N GLN A 235 -14.90 13.22 -15.09
CA GLN A 235 -14.36 13.06 -13.75
C GLN A 235 -13.30 11.97 -13.74
N LEU A 236 -12.13 12.22 -13.15
CA LEU A 236 -11.13 11.17 -12.95
C LEU A 236 -11.32 10.53 -11.56
N GLU A 237 -11.47 9.24 -11.57
CA GLU A 237 -11.49 8.37 -10.40
C GLU A 237 -10.35 7.37 -10.52
N GLY A 238 -9.53 7.23 -9.49
CA GLY A 238 -8.44 6.26 -9.48
C GLY A 238 -8.43 5.40 -8.23
N THR A 239 -7.59 4.39 -8.27
CA THR A 239 -7.39 3.43 -7.19
C THR A 239 -6.47 4.00 -6.11
N SER A 240 -6.23 3.23 -5.02
CA SER A 240 -5.24 3.56 -4.00
C SER A 240 -3.83 3.82 -4.57
N GLY A 241 -3.52 3.22 -5.71
CA GLY A 241 -2.23 3.38 -6.41
C GLY A 241 -1.92 4.77 -6.95
N ILE A 242 -2.90 5.68 -6.96
CA ILE A 242 -2.68 7.08 -7.35
C ILE A 242 -2.68 8.05 -6.17
N LYS A 243 -3.05 7.60 -4.96
CA LYS A 243 -3.07 8.46 -3.77
C LYS A 243 -1.66 8.68 -3.25
N SER A 244 -0.98 9.61 -3.88
CA SER A 244 0.37 10.05 -3.57
C SER A 244 0.53 11.53 -3.90
N ASP A 245 1.38 12.23 -3.16
CA ASP A 245 1.73 13.63 -3.46
C ASP A 245 2.40 13.74 -4.83
N ALA A 246 3.10 12.70 -5.29
CA ALA A 246 3.69 12.64 -6.62
C ALA A 246 2.65 12.73 -7.76
N TYR A 247 1.40 12.28 -7.55
CA TYR A 247 0.32 12.48 -8.52
C TYR A 247 0.00 13.98 -8.68
N ILE A 248 -0.16 14.69 -7.57
CA ILE A 248 -0.49 16.11 -7.57
C ILE A 248 0.66 16.94 -8.16
N GLN A 249 1.90 16.60 -7.78
CA GLN A 249 3.10 17.26 -8.31
C GLN A 249 3.27 17.04 -9.81
N GLY A 250 3.08 15.80 -10.28
CA GLY A 250 3.26 15.42 -11.68
C GLY A 250 2.15 15.94 -12.61
N ALA A 251 0.89 15.90 -12.18
CA ALA A 251 -0.23 16.42 -12.95
C ALA A 251 -0.34 17.95 -12.88
N GLY A 252 0.16 18.55 -11.80
CA GLY A 252 -0.07 19.93 -11.43
C GLY A 252 -1.36 20.11 -10.61
N LYS A 253 -1.35 21.04 -9.68
CA LYS A 253 -2.45 21.25 -8.71
C LYS A 253 -3.80 21.45 -9.37
N GLU A 254 -3.82 22.24 -10.47
CA GLU A 254 -5.06 22.55 -11.19
C GLU A 254 -5.67 21.33 -11.88
N LEU A 255 -4.83 20.52 -12.55
CA LEU A 255 -5.32 19.33 -13.23
C LEU A 255 -5.66 18.20 -12.27
N ALA A 256 -4.97 18.10 -11.14
CA ALA A 256 -5.24 17.10 -10.12
C ALA A 256 -6.52 17.39 -9.33
N GLU A 257 -6.98 18.66 -9.30
CA GLU A 257 -8.14 19.11 -8.51
C GLU A 257 -9.39 18.26 -8.81
N GLY A 258 -10.09 17.84 -7.75
CA GLY A 258 -11.29 17.00 -7.84
C GLY A 258 -11.04 15.53 -8.14
N THR A 259 -9.80 15.09 -8.41
CA THR A 259 -9.51 13.65 -8.59
C THR A 259 -9.82 12.88 -7.31
N LEU A 260 -10.50 11.72 -7.47
CA LEU A 260 -10.89 10.84 -6.35
C LEU A 260 -9.99 9.61 -6.26
N SER A 261 -9.77 9.15 -5.03
CA SER A 261 -9.08 7.90 -4.73
C SER A 261 -9.66 7.26 -3.46
N PHE A 262 -9.55 5.94 -3.36
CA PHE A 262 -10.12 5.13 -2.29
C PHE A 262 -9.02 4.28 -1.66
N ILE A 263 -8.89 4.29 -0.32
CA ILE A 263 -7.82 3.62 0.43
C ILE A 263 -8.42 2.73 1.52
N GLU A 264 -7.87 1.56 1.68
CA GLU A 264 -8.23 0.64 2.76
C GLU A 264 -7.82 1.22 4.13
N GLY A 265 -8.69 1.07 5.10
CA GLY A 265 -8.49 1.52 6.47
C GLY A 265 -9.03 2.92 6.75
N ALA A 266 -8.98 3.30 8.01
CA ALA A 266 -9.26 4.66 8.46
C ALA A 266 -8.10 5.59 8.08
N PRO A 267 -8.34 6.90 8.00
CA PRO A 267 -7.25 7.88 7.98
C PRO A 267 -6.38 7.62 9.21
N TRP A 268 -5.19 7.10 8.98
CA TRP A 268 -4.31 6.66 10.06
C TRP A 268 -3.93 7.79 11.01
N GLU A 269 -3.92 9.03 10.53
CA GLU A 269 -3.70 10.23 11.33
C GLU A 269 -4.75 10.41 12.44
N LYS A 270 -5.93 9.82 12.26
CA LYS A 270 -7.04 9.85 13.23
C LYS A 270 -7.04 8.66 14.19
N LEU A 271 -6.19 7.67 13.95
CA LEU A 271 -6.06 6.52 14.84
C LEU A 271 -5.20 6.88 16.06
N PRO A 272 -5.39 6.21 17.21
CA PRO A 272 -4.65 6.51 18.44
C PRO A 272 -3.12 6.48 18.27
N GLY A 273 -2.59 5.62 17.42
CA GLY A 273 -1.17 5.52 17.12
C GLY A 273 -0.68 6.49 16.03
N GLY A 274 -1.58 7.16 15.31
CA GLY A 274 -1.24 7.97 14.14
C GLY A 274 -0.42 9.21 14.48
N LEU A 275 -0.82 9.96 15.51
CA LEU A 275 -0.06 11.13 15.97
C LEU A 275 1.33 10.73 16.48
N PHE A 276 1.44 9.62 17.20
CA PHE A 276 2.72 9.08 17.64
C PHE A 276 3.61 8.76 16.43
N PHE A 277 3.08 8.03 15.45
CA PHE A 277 3.81 7.67 14.23
C PHE A 277 4.27 8.92 13.49
N THR A 278 3.38 9.87 13.20
CA THR A 278 3.71 11.11 12.49
C THR A 278 4.80 11.89 13.19
N GLY A 279 4.66 12.08 14.52
CA GLY A 279 5.65 12.79 15.34
C GLY A 279 7.02 12.10 15.32
N LYS A 280 7.06 10.78 15.41
CA LYS A 280 8.32 10.02 15.35
C LYS A 280 8.93 10.00 13.95
N TYR A 281 8.11 9.85 12.92
CA TYR A 281 8.55 9.84 11.52
C TYR A 281 9.20 11.19 11.15
N SER A 282 8.56 12.30 11.47
CA SER A 282 9.08 13.64 11.18
C SER A 282 10.41 13.93 11.88
N GLN A 283 10.64 13.36 13.07
CA GLN A 283 11.91 13.51 13.81
C GLN A 283 13.08 12.82 13.11
N GLN A 284 12.85 11.80 12.28
CA GLN A 284 13.92 11.07 11.59
C GLN A 284 14.49 11.82 10.39
N LYS A 285 13.82 12.87 9.90
CA LYS A 285 14.23 13.68 8.74
C LYS A 285 14.46 12.81 7.47
N TYR A 286 13.62 11.79 7.26
CA TYR A 286 13.61 11.08 6.00
C TYR A 286 13.30 12.06 4.85
N GLY A 287 13.89 11.82 3.67
CA GLY A 287 13.69 12.68 2.51
C GLY A 287 12.28 12.61 1.92
N GLU A 288 11.61 11.46 2.10
CA GLU A 288 10.26 11.18 1.59
C GLU A 288 9.24 11.09 2.72
N SER A 289 7.98 11.38 2.38
CA SER A 289 6.85 11.15 3.27
C SER A 289 6.61 9.64 3.50
N ALA A 290 5.84 9.30 4.54
CA ALA A 290 5.45 7.90 4.78
C ALA A 290 4.50 7.35 3.71
N GLU A 291 3.91 8.23 2.91
CA GLU A 291 2.90 7.91 1.90
C GLU A 291 1.68 7.15 2.49
N ALA A 292 0.77 6.70 1.63
CA ALA A 292 -0.46 6.07 2.08
C ALA A 292 -0.25 4.74 2.80
N TYR A 293 0.79 3.99 2.43
CA TYR A 293 1.01 2.62 2.92
C TYR A 293 2.17 2.48 3.92
N GLY A 294 2.91 3.54 4.21
CA GLY A 294 3.98 3.49 5.21
C GLY A 294 3.53 3.00 6.59
N PRO A 295 2.39 3.45 7.13
CA PRO A 295 1.87 2.94 8.40
C PRO A 295 1.62 1.43 8.41
N PHE A 296 1.24 0.83 7.28
CA PHE A 296 1.10 -0.62 7.16
C PHE A 296 2.47 -1.32 7.22
N ALA A 297 3.51 -0.76 6.60
CA ALA A 297 4.87 -1.29 6.69
C ALA A 297 5.43 -1.19 8.13
N PHE A 298 5.13 -0.10 8.85
CA PHE A 298 5.46 0.05 10.26
C PHE A 298 4.77 -1.03 11.11
N ALA A 299 3.46 -1.25 10.91
CA ALA A 299 2.70 -2.28 11.61
C ALA A 299 3.22 -3.68 11.30
N ALA A 300 3.52 -4.00 10.04
CA ALA A 300 4.09 -5.27 9.62
C ALA A 300 5.43 -5.57 10.32
N ALA A 301 6.33 -4.58 10.36
CA ALA A 301 7.61 -4.73 11.05
C ALA A 301 7.43 -4.99 12.56
N ASN A 302 6.51 -4.27 13.21
CA ASN A 302 6.23 -4.49 14.63
C ASN A 302 5.63 -5.87 14.91
N LEU A 303 4.67 -6.35 14.10
CA LEU A 303 4.12 -7.70 14.24
C LEU A 303 5.19 -8.79 14.11
N ILE A 304 6.13 -8.63 13.18
CA ILE A 304 7.28 -9.54 13.03
C ILE A 304 8.16 -9.49 14.28
N MET A 305 8.55 -8.30 14.73
CA MET A 305 9.40 -8.16 15.93
C MET A 305 8.71 -8.68 17.19
N ASP A 306 7.41 -8.45 17.37
CA ASP A 306 6.64 -8.97 18.49
C ASP A 306 6.61 -10.52 18.48
N ALA A 307 6.49 -11.13 17.30
CA ALA A 307 6.57 -12.57 17.16
C ALA A 307 7.96 -13.09 17.54
N VAL A 308 9.03 -12.42 17.09
CA VAL A 308 10.43 -12.77 17.46
C VAL A 308 10.65 -12.64 18.98
N GLU A 309 10.21 -11.54 19.59
CA GLU A 309 10.31 -11.33 21.05
C GLU A 309 9.64 -12.45 21.85
N LYS A 310 8.55 -13.02 21.30
CA LYS A 310 7.77 -14.07 21.93
C LYS A 310 8.40 -15.46 21.82
N VAL A 311 8.96 -15.81 20.65
CA VAL A 311 9.37 -17.21 20.35
C VAL A 311 10.81 -17.38 19.89
N GLY A 312 11.58 -16.28 19.81
CA GLY A 312 12.93 -16.26 19.26
C GLY A 312 12.97 -16.15 17.72
N PRO A 313 14.18 -16.02 17.13
CA PRO A 313 14.36 -15.77 15.71
C PRO A 313 14.28 -17.05 14.84
N ASP A 314 13.29 -17.89 15.08
CA ASP A 314 13.01 -19.11 14.32
C ASP A 314 11.86 -18.85 13.34
N ARG A 315 12.09 -18.99 12.02
CA ARG A 315 11.12 -18.71 10.96
C ARG A 315 9.79 -19.43 11.17
N LYS A 316 9.85 -20.72 11.49
CA LYS A 316 8.64 -21.53 11.67
C LYS A 316 7.83 -21.07 12.88
N LYS A 317 8.49 -20.81 14.00
CA LYS A 317 7.81 -20.33 15.21
C LYS A 317 7.25 -18.92 15.01
N VAL A 318 8.00 -18.04 14.36
CA VAL A 318 7.54 -16.66 14.01
C VAL A 318 6.30 -16.74 13.11
N ARG A 319 6.33 -17.55 12.05
CA ARG A 319 5.17 -17.81 11.18
C ARG A 319 3.96 -18.29 11.99
N ASP A 320 4.17 -19.26 12.88
CA ASP A 320 3.08 -19.86 13.67
C ASP A 320 2.46 -18.85 14.66
N VAL A 321 3.23 -17.87 15.14
CA VAL A 321 2.72 -16.72 15.92
C VAL A 321 1.93 -15.79 15.03
N LEU A 322 2.47 -15.41 13.85
CA LEU A 322 1.78 -14.54 12.90
C LEU A 322 0.43 -15.13 12.45
N ASN A 323 0.38 -16.45 12.16
CA ASN A 323 -0.86 -17.16 11.81
C ASN A 323 -1.96 -17.08 12.88
N LYS A 324 -1.60 -16.79 14.14
CA LYS A 324 -2.52 -16.67 15.27
C LYS A 324 -2.78 -15.22 15.69
N THR A 325 -2.39 -14.25 14.88
CA THR A 325 -2.63 -12.82 15.15
C THR A 325 -4.13 -12.53 15.21
N LYS A 326 -4.60 -12.09 16.37
CA LYS A 326 -6.00 -11.76 16.59
C LYS A 326 -6.11 -10.56 17.54
N ASP A 327 -6.86 -9.55 17.13
CA ASP A 327 -7.16 -8.32 17.88
C ASP A 327 -5.92 -7.58 18.42
N VAL A 328 -4.79 -7.66 17.68
CA VAL A 328 -3.54 -7.01 18.08
C VAL A 328 -3.62 -5.52 17.77
N ASP A 329 -3.42 -4.68 18.78
CA ASP A 329 -3.40 -3.23 18.66
C ASP A 329 -2.16 -2.76 17.90
N THR A 330 -2.37 -1.98 16.84
CA THR A 330 -1.32 -1.40 16.02
C THR A 330 -1.66 0.06 15.67
N ILE A 331 -0.72 0.77 15.03
CA ILE A 331 -1.00 2.14 14.56
C ILE A 331 -2.04 2.21 13.44
N ILE A 332 -2.32 1.11 12.77
CA ILE A 332 -3.37 1.01 11.73
C ILE A 332 -4.71 0.49 12.29
N GLY A 333 -4.85 0.42 13.61
CA GLY A 333 -5.97 -0.20 14.31
C GLY A 333 -5.67 -1.65 14.71
N LYS A 334 -6.73 -2.40 15.03
CA LYS A 334 -6.58 -3.82 15.37
C LYS A 334 -6.30 -4.66 14.13
N VAL A 335 -5.31 -5.54 14.26
CA VAL A 335 -4.99 -6.53 13.22
C VAL A 335 -5.50 -7.90 13.65
N THR A 336 -6.29 -8.51 12.79
CA THR A 336 -6.75 -9.90 12.90
C THR A 336 -6.58 -10.56 11.55
N PHE A 337 -5.80 -11.62 11.48
CA PHE A 337 -5.69 -12.42 10.27
C PHE A 337 -6.79 -13.49 10.23
N ASP A 338 -7.47 -13.60 9.09
CA ASP A 338 -8.41 -14.67 8.80
C ASP A 338 -7.69 -16.00 8.46
N ASP A 339 -8.44 -17.03 8.09
CA ASP A 339 -7.90 -18.35 7.74
C ASP A 339 -6.95 -18.30 6.52
N HIS A 340 -7.04 -17.26 5.69
CA HIS A 340 -6.14 -16.97 4.57
C HIS A 340 -5.01 -16.00 4.92
N ARG A 341 -4.85 -15.67 6.22
CA ARG A 341 -3.81 -14.74 6.71
C ARG A 341 -3.96 -13.31 6.18
N GLN A 342 -5.19 -12.96 5.82
CA GLN A 342 -5.59 -11.63 5.41
C GLN A 342 -6.12 -10.83 6.61
N ASN A 343 -5.60 -9.61 6.82
CA ASN A 343 -6.17 -8.70 7.82
C ASN A 343 -7.57 -8.24 7.39
N ILE A 344 -8.50 -8.27 8.33
CA ILE A 344 -9.88 -7.84 8.12
C ILE A 344 -9.92 -6.31 8.21
N VAL A 345 -9.99 -5.64 7.06
CA VAL A 345 -10.06 -4.17 6.96
C VAL A 345 -11.40 -3.77 6.33
N PRO A 346 -12.45 -3.55 7.14
CA PRO A 346 -13.79 -3.29 6.60
C PRO A 346 -13.97 -1.87 6.07
N LEU A 347 -13.19 -0.90 6.54
CA LEU A 347 -13.33 0.51 6.22
C LEU A 347 -12.53 0.89 4.97
N ILE A 348 -13.15 1.69 4.11
CA ILE A 348 -12.50 2.35 2.97
C ILE A 348 -12.66 3.85 3.17
N THR A 349 -11.54 4.56 3.16
CA THR A 349 -11.52 6.02 3.21
C THR A 349 -11.53 6.58 1.80
N LYS A 350 -12.43 7.52 1.55
CA LYS A 350 -12.54 8.26 0.30
C LYS A 350 -11.69 9.52 0.38
N TYR A 351 -10.86 9.76 -0.61
CA TYR A 351 -10.06 10.97 -0.74
C TYR A 351 -10.39 11.73 -2.03
N VAL A 352 -10.29 13.05 -1.96
CA VAL A 352 -10.39 13.94 -3.10
C VAL A 352 -9.21 14.91 -3.08
N VAL A 353 -8.68 15.27 -4.23
CA VAL A 353 -7.71 16.37 -4.32
C VAL A 353 -8.44 17.69 -4.18
N GLU A 354 -8.07 18.47 -3.18
CA GLU A 354 -8.57 19.82 -2.94
C GLU A 354 -7.41 20.78 -2.64
N ASN A 355 -7.32 21.86 -3.39
CA ASN A 355 -6.29 22.91 -3.21
C ASN A 355 -4.85 22.37 -3.23
N GLY A 356 -4.61 21.32 -4.03
CA GLY A 356 -3.29 20.71 -4.18
C GLY A 356 -2.88 19.77 -3.03
N ALA A 357 -3.84 19.21 -2.30
CA ALA A 357 -3.63 18.19 -1.27
C ALA A 357 -4.71 17.11 -1.33
N TRP A 358 -4.38 15.89 -0.90
CA TRP A 358 -5.36 14.84 -0.68
C TRP A 358 -6.12 15.09 0.62
N VAL A 359 -7.42 15.28 0.54
CA VAL A 359 -8.32 15.56 1.66
C VAL A 359 -9.34 14.42 1.79
N VAL A 360 -9.63 14.01 3.02
CA VAL A 360 -10.73 13.05 3.27
C VAL A 360 -12.05 13.65 2.77
N TRP A 361 -12.81 12.88 2.01
CA TRP A 361 -14.03 13.37 1.34
C TRP A 361 -14.96 14.13 2.28
N GLU A 362 -15.25 13.58 3.44
CA GLU A 362 -16.18 14.16 4.43
C GLU A 362 -15.68 15.50 5.02
N GLU A 363 -14.40 15.78 4.90
CA GLU A 363 -13.75 17.02 5.37
C GLU A 363 -13.62 18.06 4.28
N SER A 364 -13.67 17.63 3.02
CA SER A 364 -13.49 18.47 1.84
C SER A 364 -14.68 19.41 1.61
N SER A 365 -14.46 20.47 0.83
CA SER A 365 -15.53 21.34 0.34
C SER A 365 -16.48 20.60 -0.61
N TYR A 366 -16.00 19.57 -1.30
CA TYR A 366 -16.81 18.69 -2.14
C TYR A 366 -17.79 17.89 -1.31
N GLY A 367 -17.30 17.17 -0.30
CA GLY A 367 -18.15 16.38 0.61
C GLY A 367 -19.14 17.21 1.43
N LYS A 368 -18.81 18.47 1.71
CA LYS A 368 -19.68 19.44 2.37
C LYS A 368 -20.65 20.16 1.43
N GLY A 369 -20.67 19.81 0.14
CA GLY A 369 -21.55 20.40 -0.86
C GLY A 369 -21.23 21.86 -1.25
N LYS A 370 -20.05 22.38 -0.86
CA LYS A 370 -19.60 23.75 -1.19
C LYS A 370 -18.95 23.83 -2.57
N ARG A 371 -18.46 22.74 -3.08
CA ARG A 371 -17.88 22.58 -4.44
C ARG A 371 -18.49 21.38 -5.12
N LYS A 372 -18.50 21.38 -6.45
CA LYS A 372 -18.99 20.27 -7.27
C LYS A 372 -17.84 19.60 -8.00
N LEU A 373 -17.91 18.29 -8.13
CA LEU A 373 -17.06 17.51 -9.00
C LEU A 373 -17.40 17.77 -10.47
N THR A 374 -16.51 17.39 -11.37
CA THR A 374 -16.73 17.52 -12.82
C THR A 374 -17.99 16.76 -13.24
N GLY A 375 -18.90 17.43 -13.95
CA GLY A 375 -20.13 16.82 -14.48
C GLY A 375 -21.33 16.75 -13.51
N LEU A 376 -21.21 17.26 -12.26
CA LEU A 376 -22.29 17.32 -11.26
C LEU A 376 -22.86 18.72 -11.06
#